data_544300857816b5dde76810372ed87163
#
_entry.id   544300857816b5dde76810372ed87163
#
_cell.length_a   1.000
_cell.length_b   1.000
_cell.length_c   1.000
_cell.angle_alpha   90.00
_cell.angle_beta   90.00
_cell.angle_gamma   90.00
#
_symmetry.space_group_name_H-M   'P 1'
#
loop_
_entity.id
_entity.type
_entity.pdbx_description
1 polymer ?
#
loop_
_entity_poly.entity_id
_entity_poly.type
_entity_poly.pdbx_seq_one_letter_code
_entity_poly.pdbx_strand_id
1 'polypeptide(L)'
;IAGYGLSVSAPAQAYVQAHLADPAFRRWRAMGLVRGADLPWYGRDDAQVAWPGPAPLLASAIATGPSENTMCPYSGDPVTDFLSLDGRTFGFCNAFCRDKTQADPLVWPAFAALR
;
A
#
# COMPACT_ATOMS: atom_id res chain seq x y z
N ILE A 1 -11.22 8.05 15.39
CA ILE A 1 -12.29 7.98 14.40
C ILE A 1 -12.06 6.75 13.51
N ALA A 2 -11.25 6.82 12.45
CA ALA A 2 -11.12 5.74 11.47
C ALA A 2 -10.65 4.40 12.08
N GLY A 3 -9.56 4.41 12.86
CA GLY A 3 -8.98 3.20 13.45
C GLY A 3 -9.74 2.64 14.64
N TYR A 4 -10.61 3.43 15.27
CA TYR A 4 -11.35 3.03 16.48
C TYR A 4 -12.87 2.93 16.26
N GLY A 5 -13.37 3.13 15.04
CA GLY A 5 -14.78 3.05 14.73
C GLY A 5 -15.65 4.11 15.44
N LEU A 6 -15.08 5.26 15.81
CA LEU A 6 -15.81 6.30 16.54
C LEU A 6 -16.81 7.02 15.63
N SER A 7 -18.06 7.07 16.07
CA SER A 7 -19.11 7.86 15.40
C SER A 7 -18.86 9.35 15.56
N VAL A 8 -19.02 10.10 14.48
CA VAL A 8 -18.82 11.55 14.43
C VAL A 8 -19.92 12.18 13.57
N SER A 9 -20.04 13.52 13.61
CA SER A 9 -20.99 14.26 12.76
C SER A 9 -20.71 14.06 11.26
N ALA A 10 -21.72 14.26 10.42
CA ALA A 10 -21.59 14.10 8.97
C ALA A 10 -20.47 14.96 8.33
N PRO A 11 -20.29 16.25 8.71
CA PRO A 11 -19.14 17.03 8.20
C PRO A 11 -17.79 16.46 8.60
N ALA A 12 -17.65 15.97 9.86
CA ALA A 12 -16.42 15.35 10.33
C ALA A 12 -16.15 14.02 9.60
N GLN A 13 -17.19 13.23 9.33
CA GLN A 13 -17.07 12.01 8.54
C GLN A 13 -16.61 12.30 7.11
N ALA A 14 -17.17 13.32 6.46
CA ALA A 14 -16.74 13.74 5.11
C ALA A 14 -15.28 14.16 5.09
N TYR A 15 -14.83 14.93 6.07
CA TYR A 15 -13.41 15.30 6.21
C TYR A 15 -12.51 14.08 6.37
N VAL A 16 -12.87 13.14 7.23
CA VAL A 16 -12.10 11.90 7.42
C VAL A 16 -12.02 11.11 6.13
N GLN A 17 -13.12 10.94 5.41
CA GLN A 17 -13.12 10.20 4.13
C GLN A 17 -12.23 10.86 3.07
N ALA A 18 -12.28 12.19 2.95
CA ALA A 18 -11.40 12.93 2.04
C ALA A 18 -9.92 12.71 2.40
N HIS A 19 -9.58 12.74 3.68
CA HIS A 19 -8.23 12.50 4.16
C HIS A 19 -7.75 11.06 3.89
N LEU A 20 -8.59 10.06 4.13
CA LEU A 20 -8.27 8.66 3.87
C LEU A 20 -8.10 8.36 2.36
N ALA A 21 -8.74 9.15 1.50
CA ALA A 21 -8.63 9.05 0.04
C ALA A 21 -7.39 9.77 -0.50
N ASP A 22 -6.76 10.66 0.27
CA ASP A 22 -5.60 11.44 -0.18
C ASP A 22 -4.42 10.53 -0.57
N PRO A 23 -3.84 10.69 -1.78
CA PRO A 23 -2.77 9.82 -2.25
C PRO A 23 -1.50 9.87 -1.39
N ALA A 24 -1.18 11.00 -0.75
CA ALA A 24 -0.01 11.10 0.11
C ALA A 24 -0.24 10.32 1.42
N PHE A 25 -1.44 10.42 2.00
CA PHE A 25 -1.82 9.63 3.17
C PHE A 25 -1.82 8.13 2.85
N ARG A 26 -2.36 7.72 1.70
CA ARG A 26 -2.38 6.32 1.26
C ARG A 26 -0.97 5.78 1.04
N ARG A 27 -0.04 6.56 0.47
CA ARG A 27 1.38 6.18 0.36
C ARG A 27 2.02 5.99 1.73
N TRP A 28 1.80 6.93 2.64
CA TRP A 28 2.31 6.82 4.01
C TRP A 28 1.80 5.56 4.71
N ARG A 29 0.50 5.28 4.60
CA ARG A 29 -0.11 4.06 5.13
C ARG A 29 0.48 2.79 4.51
N ALA A 30 0.63 2.74 3.19
CA ALA A 30 1.24 1.59 2.49
C ALA A 30 2.66 1.31 2.98
N MET A 31 3.48 2.35 3.21
CA MET A 31 4.82 2.19 3.80
C MET A 31 4.75 1.67 5.24
N GLY A 32 3.78 2.11 6.03
CA GLY A 32 3.59 1.63 7.40
C GLY A 32 3.23 0.15 7.49
N LEU A 33 2.42 -0.35 6.55
CA LEU A 33 2.00 -1.75 6.51
C LEU A 33 3.15 -2.74 6.22
N VAL A 34 4.26 -2.28 5.66
CA VAL A 34 5.41 -3.15 5.32
C VAL A 34 6.61 -2.99 6.25
N ARG A 35 6.47 -2.22 7.32
CA ARG A 35 7.55 -1.93 8.30
C ARG A 35 7.81 -3.04 9.32
N GLY A 36 7.15 -4.17 9.22
CA GLY A 36 7.35 -5.30 10.11
C GLY A 36 6.32 -5.39 11.24
N ALA A 37 6.59 -6.25 12.23
CA ALA A 37 5.68 -6.50 13.34
C ALA A 37 5.53 -5.29 14.26
N ASP A 38 4.34 -5.13 14.83
CA ASP A 38 4.08 -4.15 15.87
C ASP A 38 4.93 -4.43 17.10
N LEU A 39 5.32 -3.36 17.77
CA LEU A 39 6.05 -3.48 19.03
C LEU A 39 5.13 -4.11 20.10
N PRO A 40 5.59 -5.13 20.85
CA PRO A 40 4.73 -5.89 21.76
C PRO A 40 3.96 -5.05 22.79
N TRP A 41 4.53 -3.94 23.21
CA TRP A 41 3.91 -3.03 24.19
C TRP A 41 2.79 -2.15 23.60
N TYR A 42 2.61 -2.14 22.27
CA TYR A 42 1.47 -1.51 21.60
C TYR A 42 0.34 -2.51 21.28
N GLY A 43 0.61 -3.81 21.41
CA GLY A 43 -0.40 -4.85 21.22
C GLY A 43 -1.55 -4.69 22.20
N ARG A 44 -2.78 -4.69 21.70
CA ARG A 44 -4.03 -4.68 22.48
C ARG A 44 -5.02 -5.64 21.85
N ASP A 45 -5.79 -6.31 22.71
CA ASP A 45 -6.86 -7.23 22.28
C ASP A 45 -8.17 -6.46 21.98
N ASP A 46 -8.04 -5.32 21.30
CA ASP A 46 -9.19 -4.52 20.89
C ASP A 46 -9.89 -5.16 19.69
N ALA A 47 -11.22 -5.00 19.61
CA ALA A 47 -11.99 -5.47 18.47
C ALA A 47 -11.50 -4.81 17.17
N GLN A 48 -11.20 -5.64 16.16
CA GLN A 48 -10.77 -5.14 14.87
C GLN A 48 -11.94 -4.55 14.10
N VAL A 49 -11.76 -3.34 13.55
CA VAL A 49 -12.72 -2.72 12.65
C VAL A 49 -12.18 -2.71 11.22
N ALA A 50 -13.06 -2.87 10.25
CA ALA A 50 -12.69 -2.81 8.85
C ALA A 50 -12.11 -1.43 8.50
N TRP A 51 -11.07 -1.42 7.67
CA TRP A 51 -10.51 -0.18 7.17
C TRP A 51 -11.56 0.62 6.37
N PRO A 52 -11.92 1.85 6.78
CA PRO A 52 -13.01 2.59 6.16
C PRO A 52 -12.61 3.41 4.93
N GLY A 53 -11.33 3.46 4.60
CA GLY A 53 -10.82 4.19 3.44
C GLY A 53 -10.80 3.34 2.16
N PRO A 54 -10.40 3.93 1.01
CA PRO A 54 -10.30 3.18 -0.24
C PRO A 54 -9.34 1.98 -0.10
N ALA A 55 -9.76 0.84 -0.62
CA ALA A 55 -8.93 -0.36 -0.74
C ALA A 55 -8.34 -0.46 -2.16
N PRO A 56 -7.17 -1.10 -2.34
CA PRO A 56 -6.65 -1.44 -3.66
C PRO A 56 -7.66 -2.31 -4.43
N LEU A 57 -7.94 -1.97 -5.68
CA LEU A 57 -8.88 -2.71 -6.53
C LEU A 57 -8.19 -3.79 -7.37
N LEU A 58 -6.87 -3.72 -7.49
CA LEU A 58 -6.09 -4.61 -8.34
C LEU A 58 -5.66 -5.85 -7.56
N ALA A 59 -5.86 -7.01 -8.18
CA ALA A 59 -5.29 -8.26 -7.67
C ALA A 59 -3.76 -8.22 -7.80
N SER A 60 -3.07 -8.63 -6.74
CA SER A 60 -1.61 -8.70 -6.72
C SER A 60 -1.12 -9.91 -5.95
N ALA A 61 0.00 -10.48 -6.39
CA ALA A 61 0.68 -11.59 -5.71
C ALA A 61 2.19 -11.44 -5.86
N ILE A 62 2.95 -11.91 -4.86
CA ILE A 62 4.39 -12.05 -5.00
C ILE A 62 4.69 -13.02 -6.15
N ALA A 63 5.59 -12.66 -7.04
CA ALA A 63 5.94 -13.42 -8.22
C ALA A 63 7.44 -13.73 -8.27
N THR A 64 7.81 -14.58 -9.22
CA THR A 64 9.19 -14.75 -9.70
C THR A 64 9.29 -14.17 -11.10
N GLY A 65 10.46 -13.60 -11.45
CA GLY A 65 10.65 -13.01 -12.78
C GLY A 65 10.39 -14.00 -13.95
N PRO A 66 10.44 -13.55 -15.18
CA PRO A 66 10.87 -12.22 -15.60
C PRO A 66 9.82 -11.14 -15.39
N SER A 67 10.26 -9.89 -15.31
CA SER A 67 9.42 -8.70 -15.22
C SER A 67 9.49 -7.84 -16.49
N GLU A 68 8.49 -6.97 -16.67
CA GLU A 68 8.43 -6.04 -17.81
C GLU A 68 9.49 -4.93 -17.73
N ASN A 69 9.93 -4.60 -16.50
CA ASN A 69 10.99 -3.63 -16.26
C ASN A 69 12.25 -4.30 -15.71
N THR A 70 13.41 -3.78 -16.03
CA THR A 70 14.72 -4.26 -15.55
C THR A 70 15.27 -3.41 -14.41
N MET A 71 14.68 -2.22 -14.19
CA MET A 71 15.11 -1.25 -13.19
C MET A 71 13.93 -0.90 -12.28
N CYS A 72 14.20 -0.76 -10.98
CA CYS A 72 13.19 -0.37 -9.99
C CYS A 72 12.63 1.03 -10.30
N PRO A 73 11.30 1.22 -10.33
CA PRO A 73 10.70 2.52 -10.63
C PRO A 73 10.98 3.60 -9.58
N TYR A 74 11.46 3.21 -8.41
CA TYR A 74 11.70 4.14 -7.30
C TYR A 74 13.17 4.57 -7.18
N SER A 75 14.10 3.64 -7.32
CA SER A 75 15.53 3.90 -7.13
C SER A 75 16.34 3.91 -8.43
N GLY A 76 15.83 3.25 -9.49
CA GLY A 76 16.60 3.01 -10.69
C GLY A 76 17.64 1.89 -10.57
N ASP A 77 17.63 1.12 -9.47
CA ASP A 77 18.50 -0.04 -9.28
C ASP A 77 17.98 -1.28 -10.03
N PRO A 78 18.82 -2.27 -10.34
CA PRO A 78 18.40 -3.54 -10.90
C PRO A 78 17.35 -4.24 -10.05
N VAL A 79 16.41 -4.94 -10.69
CA VAL A 79 15.31 -5.62 -9.99
C VAL A 79 15.72 -6.98 -9.45
N THR A 80 15.27 -7.29 -8.24
CA THR A 80 15.49 -8.58 -7.53
C THR A 80 14.21 -9.18 -6.98
N ASP A 81 13.17 -8.37 -6.80
CA ASP A 81 11.89 -8.73 -6.20
C ASP A 81 10.75 -8.44 -7.17
N PHE A 82 9.73 -9.30 -7.20
CA PHE A 82 8.72 -9.27 -8.25
C PHE A 82 7.30 -9.29 -7.70
N LEU A 83 6.39 -8.58 -8.38
CA LEU A 83 4.97 -8.48 -8.08
C LEU A 83 4.16 -8.76 -9.33
N SER A 84 3.23 -9.69 -9.27
CA SER A 84 2.21 -9.89 -10.30
C SER A 84 0.99 -9.01 -10.01
N LEU A 85 0.58 -8.24 -11.02
CA LEU A 85 -0.56 -7.32 -10.94
C LEU A 85 -1.31 -7.36 -12.28
N ASP A 86 -2.59 -7.72 -12.26
CA ASP A 86 -3.43 -7.85 -13.46
C ASP A 86 -2.79 -8.73 -14.57
N GLY A 87 -2.15 -9.83 -14.18
CA GLY A 87 -1.51 -10.76 -15.11
C GLY A 87 -0.16 -10.29 -15.67
N ARG A 88 0.32 -9.11 -15.27
CA ARG A 88 1.63 -8.55 -15.63
C ARG A 88 2.59 -8.67 -14.45
N THR A 89 3.88 -8.85 -14.71
CA THR A 89 4.92 -8.94 -13.67
C THR A 89 5.80 -7.71 -13.69
N PHE A 90 5.97 -7.08 -12.54
CA PHE A 90 6.80 -5.89 -12.34
C PHE A 90 7.92 -6.19 -11.36
N GLY A 91 9.10 -5.61 -11.61
CA GLY A 91 10.30 -5.80 -10.80
C GLY A 91 10.63 -4.61 -9.91
N PHE A 92 11.23 -4.90 -8.75
CA PHE A 92 11.67 -3.94 -7.74
C PHE A 92 13.06 -4.31 -7.22
N CYS A 93 13.81 -3.35 -6.72
CA CYS A 93 15.17 -3.58 -6.23
C CYS A 93 15.24 -4.30 -4.86
N ASN A 94 14.12 -4.40 -4.16
CA ASN A 94 14.04 -5.06 -2.85
C ASN A 94 12.58 -5.32 -2.45
N ALA A 95 12.41 -6.14 -1.41
CA ALA A 95 11.10 -6.49 -0.88
C ALA A 95 10.29 -5.28 -0.39
N PHE A 96 10.92 -4.27 0.22
CA PHE A 96 10.20 -3.07 0.68
C PHE A 96 9.55 -2.29 -0.48
N CYS A 97 10.27 -2.12 -1.59
CA CYS A 97 9.72 -1.46 -2.79
C CYS A 97 8.58 -2.26 -3.41
N ARG A 98 8.68 -3.60 -3.43
CA ARG A 98 7.61 -4.51 -3.86
C ARG A 98 6.39 -4.42 -2.94
N ASP A 99 6.59 -4.57 -1.63
CA ASP A 99 5.52 -4.74 -0.66
C ASP A 99 4.72 -3.45 -0.44
N LYS A 100 5.38 -2.28 -0.44
CA LYS A 100 4.66 -0.99 -0.40
C LYS A 100 3.80 -0.78 -1.65
N THR A 101 4.26 -1.27 -2.80
CA THR A 101 3.47 -1.22 -4.05
C THR A 101 2.29 -2.19 -3.97
N GLN A 102 2.51 -3.40 -3.46
CA GLN A 102 1.45 -4.38 -3.24
C GLN A 102 0.38 -3.85 -2.27
N ALA A 103 0.79 -3.16 -1.21
CA ALA A 103 -0.12 -2.61 -0.20
C ALA A 103 -1.10 -1.57 -0.77
N ASP A 104 -0.68 -0.77 -1.75
CA ASP A 104 -1.56 0.14 -2.50
C ASP A 104 -0.94 0.50 -3.87
N PRO A 105 -1.17 -0.27 -4.93
CA PRO A 105 -0.50 -0.08 -6.21
C PRO A 105 -0.94 1.18 -6.97
N LEU A 106 -2.07 1.80 -6.61
CA LEU A 106 -2.65 2.92 -7.36
C LEU A 106 -2.07 4.28 -6.98
N VAL A 107 -1.30 4.38 -5.89
CA VAL A 107 -0.91 5.67 -5.32
C VAL A 107 0.54 6.08 -5.61
N TRP A 108 1.27 5.30 -6.38
CA TRP A 108 2.68 5.53 -6.69
C TRP A 108 2.87 6.07 -8.10
N PRO A 109 3.15 7.38 -8.29
CA PRO A 109 3.30 7.95 -9.64
C PRO A 109 4.40 7.26 -10.48
N ALA A 110 5.54 6.94 -9.85
CA ALA A 110 6.64 6.25 -10.52
C ALA A 110 6.26 4.83 -11.00
N PHE A 111 5.44 4.11 -10.24
CA PHE A 111 4.93 2.80 -10.65
C PHE A 111 3.82 2.94 -11.71
N ALA A 112 2.96 3.94 -11.57
CA ALA A 112 1.90 4.21 -12.55
C ALA A 112 2.47 4.50 -13.96
N ALA A 113 3.66 5.07 -14.03
CA ALA A 113 4.34 5.34 -15.31
C ALA A 113 4.84 4.07 -16.02
N LEU A 114 4.90 2.90 -15.34
CA LEU A 114 5.24 1.60 -15.96
C LEU A 114 4.01 0.87 -16.49
N ARG A 115 2.80 1.24 -16.07
CA ARG A 115 1.55 0.55 -16.40
C ARG A 115 0.92 1.11 -17.65
#